data_0c80cffe1c501ced26031d98d2ff092e
#
_entry.id   0c80cffe1c501ced26031d98d2ff092e
#
_cell.length_a   1.000
_cell.length_b   1.000
_cell.length_c   1.000
_cell.angle_alpha   90.00
_cell.angle_beta   90.00
_cell.angle_gamma   90.00
#
_symmetry.space_group_name_H-M   'P 1'
#
loop_
_entity.id
_entity.type
_entity.pdbx_description
1 polymer ?
#
loop_
_entity_poly.entity_id
_entity_poly.type
_entity_poly.pdbx_seq_one_letter_code
_entity_poly.pdbx_strand_id
1 'polypeptide(L)'
;MGTCCCLSDINVDFVIACKDHVHLAEQQILAKHTGGSIYLCNDLSTPYHNASLSQIHAYIQSLILEDHYWDCVMKLRVSGGIDIESVCGCVSSNEDEDPIAAMMNAHSTVEFCLDFPKYVEGDSVFLQMATLYPFN
;
A
#
# COMPACT_ATOMS: atom_id res chain seq x y z
N MET A 1 -4.02 12.16 9.63
CA MET A 1 -4.68 10.93 10.17
C MET A 1 -3.99 9.68 9.61
N GLY A 2 -3.80 9.53 8.32
CA GLY A 2 -3.14 8.36 7.72
C GLY A 2 -1.74 8.09 8.28
N THR A 3 -0.89 9.12 8.37
CA THR A 3 0.46 9.00 8.94
C THR A 3 0.45 8.55 10.41
N CYS A 4 -0.50 9.04 11.23
CA CYS A 4 -0.64 8.58 12.61
C CYS A 4 -1.02 7.10 12.70
N CYS A 5 -1.91 6.64 11.83
CA CYS A 5 -2.27 5.22 11.76
C CYS A 5 -1.07 4.37 11.35
N CYS A 6 -0.33 4.79 10.33
CA CYS A 6 0.87 4.10 9.87
C CYS A 6 1.91 3.96 10.99
N LEU A 7 2.21 5.05 11.70
CA LEU A 7 3.15 5.04 12.83
C LEU A 7 2.66 4.25 14.07
N SER A 8 1.42 3.81 14.06
CA SER A 8 0.80 3.01 15.14
C SER A 8 0.47 1.59 14.68
N ASP A 9 1.03 1.15 13.56
CA ASP A 9 0.82 -0.17 12.96
C ASP A 9 -0.68 -0.50 12.76
N ILE A 10 -1.45 0.52 12.40
CA ILE A 10 -2.88 0.38 12.13
C ILE A 10 -3.11 0.39 10.63
N ASN A 11 -3.59 -0.72 10.12
CA ASN A 11 -4.13 -0.84 8.77
C ASN A 11 -5.62 -0.50 8.75
N VAL A 12 -6.09 0.15 7.68
CA VAL A 12 -7.50 0.51 7.51
C VAL A 12 -8.01 0.03 6.15
N ASP A 13 -8.85 -0.99 6.21
CA ASP A 13 -9.58 -1.51 5.05
C ASP A 13 -11.02 -1.03 5.05
N PHE A 14 -11.54 -0.71 3.87
CA PHE A 14 -12.92 -0.28 3.70
C PHE A 14 -13.72 -1.32 2.89
N VAL A 15 -14.83 -1.74 3.46
CA VAL A 15 -15.86 -2.48 2.72
C VAL A 15 -17.07 -1.57 2.57
N ILE A 16 -17.32 -1.13 1.35
CA ILE A 16 -18.36 -0.15 1.04
C ILE A 16 -19.45 -0.84 0.24
N ALA A 17 -20.64 -0.97 0.84
CA ALA A 17 -21.83 -1.46 0.18
C ALA A 17 -22.81 -0.29 0.05
N CYS A 18 -22.96 0.25 -1.14
CA CYS A 18 -23.84 1.41 -1.35
C CYS A 18 -24.58 1.33 -2.68
N LYS A 19 -25.74 1.97 -2.70
CA LYS A 19 -26.58 2.14 -3.89
C LYS A 19 -26.25 3.41 -4.67
N ASP A 20 -25.83 4.44 -3.93
CA ASP A 20 -25.57 5.76 -4.46
C ASP A 20 -24.07 6.03 -4.63
N HIS A 21 -23.73 7.19 -5.17
CA HIS A 21 -22.34 7.60 -5.35
C HIS A 21 -21.64 7.81 -4.00
N VAL A 22 -20.43 7.29 -3.88
CA VAL A 22 -19.56 7.45 -2.72
C VAL A 22 -18.32 8.25 -3.11
N HIS A 23 -17.93 9.19 -2.27
CA HIS A 23 -16.68 9.93 -2.41
C HIS A 23 -15.49 9.06 -1.99
N LEU A 24 -15.04 8.18 -2.90
CA LEU A 24 -13.94 7.23 -2.63
C LEU A 24 -12.58 7.92 -2.43
N ALA A 25 -12.39 9.10 -3.00
CA ALA A 25 -11.09 9.79 -3.00
C ALA A 25 -10.55 10.05 -1.59
N GLU A 26 -11.42 10.43 -0.64
CA GLU A 26 -11.01 10.70 0.75
C GLU A 26 -10.66 9.42 1.52
N GLN A 27 -11.46 8.36 1.32
CA GLN A 27 -11.23 7.06 1.96
C GLN A 27 -9.99 6.38 1.38
N GLN A 28 -9.76 6.53 0.08
CA GLN A 28 -8.59 5.98 -0.60
C GLN A 28 -7.27 6.52 -0.04
N ILE A 29 -7.24 7.79 0.36
CA ILE A 29 -6.04 8.37 0.98
C ILE A 29 -5.68 7.62 2.27
N LEU A 30 -6.67 7.34 3.12
CA LEU A 30 -6.42 6.64 4.38
C LEU A 30 -5.99 5.19 4.15
N ALA A 31 -6.71 4.44 3.30
CA ALA A 31 -6.35 3.07 2.94
C ALA A 31 -4.93 3.02 2.36
N LYS A 32 -4.63 3.89 1.39
CA LYS A 32 -3.31 3.94 0.73
C LYS A 32 -2.17 4.15 1.72
N HIS A 33 -2.30 5.10 2.66
CA HIS A 33 -1.24 5.41 3.62
C HIS A 33 -1.04 4.32 4.68
N THR A 34 -2.02 3.47 4.90
CA THR A 34 -1.96 2.41 5.92
C THR A 34 -1.69 1.02 5.33
N GLY A 35 -1.55 0.92 4.01
CA GLY A 35 -1.39 -0.37 3.33
C GLY A 35 -2.69 -1.15 3.18
N GLY A 36 -3.82 -0.53 3.51
CA GLY A 36 -5.14 -1.14 3.35
C GLY A 36 -5.72 -1.03 1.96
N SER A 37 -6.90 -1.55 1.81
CA SER A 37 -7.62 -1.66 0.54
C SER A 37 -9.06 -1.17 0.62
N ILE A 38 -9.68 -0.95 -0.53
CA ILE A 38 -11.09 -0.59 -0.62
C ILE A 38 -11.81 -1.61 -1.50
N TYR A 39 -12.77 -2.28 -0.90
CA TYR A 39 -13.69 -3.15 -1.62
C TYR A 39 -15.04 -2.45 -1.79
N LEU A 40 -15.40 -2.17 -3.03
CA LEU A 40 -16.69 -1.58 -3.38
C LEU A 40 -17.65 -2.67 -3.83
N CYS A 41 -18.72 -2.86 -3.09
CA CYS A 41 -19.82 -3.75 -3.42
C CYS A 41 -21.00 -2.95 -3.94
N ASN A 42 -21.64 -3.44 -4.98
CA ASN A 42 -22.91 -2.90 -5.45
C ASN A 42 -24.04 -3.20 -4.47
N ASP A 43 -25.16 -2.52 -4.67
CA ASP A 43 -26.36 -2.57 -3.86
C ASP A 43 -26.71 -3.98 -3.34
N LEU A 44 -26.82 -4.12 -2.02
CA LEU A 44 -27.27 -5.33 -1.34
C LEU A 44 -28.78 -5.47 -1.28
N SER A 45 -29.54 -4.48 -1.75
CA SER A 45 -31.01 -4.46 -1.69
C SER A 45 -31.68 -5.25 -2.83
N THR A 46 -30.91 -5.75 -3.79
CA THR A 46 -31.47 -6.51 -4.92
C THR A 46 -31.74 -7.98 -4.56
N PRO A 47 -32.65 -8.68 -5.26
CA PRO A 47 -32.89 -10.11 -5.03
C PRO A 47 -31.65 -11.01 -5.21
N TYR A 48 -30.61 -10.50 -5.85
CA TYR A 48 -29.35 -11.21 -6.11
C TYR A 48 -28.26 -10.91 -5.08
N HIS A 49 -28.59 -10.30 -3.94
CA HIS A 49 -27.64 -9.92 -2.89
C HIS A 49 -26.82 -11.09 -2.33
N ASN A 50 -27.27 -12.34 -2.45
CA ASN A 50 -26.52 -13.52 -1.99
C ASN A 50 -25.14 -13.64 -2.69
N ALA A 51 -25.06 -13.34 -3.97
CA ALA A 51 -23.77 -13.34 -4.70
C ALA A 51 -22.86 -12.24 -4.16
N SER A 52 -23.39 -11.05 -3.96
CA SER A 52 -22.62 -9.91 -3.40
C SER A 52 -22.18 -10.17 -1.96
N LEU A 53 -23.02 -10.78 -1.12
CA LEU A 53 -22.65 -11.19 0.23
C LEU A 53 -21.55 -12.25 0.23
N SER A 54 -21.62 -13.22 -0.68
CA SER A 54 -20.57 -14.23 -0.83
C SER A 54 -19.24 -13.62 -1.25
N GLN A 55 -19.26 -12.62 -2.12
CA GLN A 55 -18.07 -11.89 -2.53
C GLN A 55 -17.47 -11.06 -1.38
N ILE A 56 -18.30 -10.35 -0.61
CA ILE A 56 -17.85 -9.63 0.60
C ILE A 56 -17.23 -10.61 1.59
N HIS A 57 -17.90 -11.73 1.84
CA HIS A 57 -17.38 -12.75 2.75
C HIS A 57 -16.02 -13.29 2.28
N ALA A 58 -15.88 -13.61 1.00
CA ALA A 58 -14.63 -14.07 0.42
C ALA A 58 -13.52 -13.00 0.56
N TYR A 59 -13.85 -11.74 0.31
CA TYR A 59 -12.92 -10.64 0.48
C TYR A 59 -12.46 -10.47 1.94
N ILE A 60 -13.39 -10.44 2.90
CA ILE A 60 -13.03 -10.34 4.32
C ILE A 60 -12.21 -11.57 4.76
N GLN A 61 -12.55 -12.75 4.23
CA GLN A 61 -11.80 -13.97 4.52
C GLN A 61 -10.37 -13.89 3.96
N SER A 62 -10.17 -13.34 2.77
CA SER A 62 -8.81 -13.12 2.23
C SER A 62 -8.00 -12.15 3.09
N LEU A 63 -8.61 -11.05 3.53
CA LEU A 63 -7.95 -10.11 4.44
C LEU A 63 -7.49 -10.73 5.77
N ILE A 64 -8.16 -11.78 6.25
CA ILE A 64 -7.81 -12.44 7.52
C ILE A 64 -6.81 -13.58 7.31
N LEU A 65 -6.89 -14.27 6.19
CA LEU A 65 -6.13 -15.50 5.94
C LEU A 65 -4.82 -15.26 5.16
N GLU A 66 -4.67 -14.10 4.53
CA GLU A 66 -3.42 -13.76 3.84
C GLU A 66 -2.31 -13.48 4.84
N ASP A 67 -1.08 -13.76 4.42
CA ASP A 67 0.10 -13.38 5.19
C ASP A 67 0.27 -11.86 5.19
N HIS A 68 0.39 -11.28 6.37
CA HIS A 68 0.61 -9.86 6.59
C HIS A 68 1.94 -9.63 7.28
N TYR A 69 2.69 -8.66 6.77
CA TYR A 69 3.93 -8.19 7.35
C TYR A 69 3.71 -6.78 7.88
N TRP A 70 3.92 -6.61 9.17
CA TRP A 70 3.67 -5.35 9.88
C TRP A 70 4.96 -4.58 10.07
N ASP A 71 4.85 -3.26 10.28
CA ASP A 71 5.99 -2.38 10.58
C ASP A 71 7.17 -2.59 9.61
N CYS A 72 6.86 -2.55 8.32
CA CYS A 72 7.85 -2.76 7.28
C CYS A 72 8.61 -1.47 7.00
N VAL A 73 9.93 -1.52 7.10
CA VAL A 73 10.81 -0.42 6.66
C VAL A 73 11.53 -0.84 5.39
N MET A 74 11.49 0.01 4.37
CA MET A 74 12.12 -0.27 3.09
C MET A 74 13.25 0.69 2.82
N LYS A 75 14.31 0.18 2.19
CA LYS A 75 15.43 0.98 1.76
C LYS A 75 15.87 0.58 0.37
N LEU A 76 15.82 1.54 -0.55
CA LEU A 76 16.40 1.39 -1.88
C LEU A 76 17.77 2.08 -1.88
N ARG A 77 18.80 1.32 -2.26
CA ARG A 77 20.14 1.86 -2.52
C ARG A 77 20.38 1.83 -4.02
N VAL A 78 20.85 2.94 -4.54
CA VAL A 78 21.15 3.11 -5.96
C VAL A 78 22.64 3.42 -6.14
N SER A 79 23.20 3.07 -7.28
CA SER A 79 24.58 3.39 -7.62
C SER A 79 24.78 4.91 -7.76
N GLY A 80 26.00 5.37 -7.54
CA GLY A 80 26.32 6.80 -7.51
C GLY A 80 25.85 7.57 -8.75
N GLY A 81 25.31 8.74 -8.53
CA GLY A 81 24.80 9.62 -9.56
C GLY A 81 23.33 9.40 -9.93
N ILE A 82 22.64 8.44 -9.30
CA ILE A 82 21.19 8.26 -9.42
C ILE A 82 20.56 8.67 -8.11
N ASP A 83 19.52 9.48 -8.16
CA ASP A 83 18.77 9.92 -6.99
C ASP A 83 17.36 9.32 -6.96
N ILE A 84 16.82 9.15 -5.75
CA ILE A 84 15.42 8.76 -5.56
C ILE A 84 14.61 10.04 -5.51
N GLU A 85 13.81 10.29 -6.56
CA GLU A 85 12.99 11.49 -6.67
C GLU A 85 11.75 11.41 -5.77
N SER A 86 11.09 10.26 -5.75
CA SER A 86 9.89 10.05 -4.95
C SER A 86 9.60 8.58 -4.71
N VAL A 87 8.79 8.32 -3.69
CA VAL A 87 8.29 6.99 -3.37
C VAL A 87 6.76 7.05 -3.31
N CYS A 88 6.11 6.11 -3.98
CA CYS A 88 4.65 6.02 -4.04
C CYS A 88 4.18 4.60 -3.69
N GLY A 89 2.94 4.47 -3.25
CA GLY A 89 2.33 3.17 -2.94
C GLY A 89 1.71 3.12 -1.55
N CYS A 90 1.74 1.94 -0.94
CA CYS A 90 1.22 1.66 0.39
C CYS A 90 2.21 2.05 1.51
N VAL A 91 2.90 3.16 1.35
CA VAL A 91 3.94 3.62 2.27
C VAL A 91 3.70 5.04 2.72
N SER A 92 4.20 5.36 3.90
CA SER A 92 4.41 6.73 4.38
C SER A 92 5.90 7.03 4.35
N SER A 93 6.29 8.12 3.74
CA SER A 93 7.67 8.60 3.72
C SER A 93 7.69 10.10 3.94
N ASN A 94 8.68 10.56 4.69
CA ASN A 94 9.09 11.96 4.74
C ASN A 94 10.33 12.12 3.83
N GLU A 95 10.67 13.35 3.46
CA GLU A 95 11.74 13.63 2.50
C GLU A 95 13.10 13.04 2.89
N ASP A 96 13.37 12.88 4.20
CA ASP A 96 14.66 12.41 4.72
C ASP A 96 14.59 11.01 5.38
N GLU A 97 13.45 10.33 5.36
CA GLU A 97 13.25 9.06 6.06
C GLU A 97 13.05 7.90 5.10
N ASP A 98 13.51 6.71 5.51
CA ASP A 98 13.23 5.49 4.77
C ASP A 98 11.70 5.22 4.74
N PRO A 99 11.12 4.79 3.62
CA PRO A 99 9.68 4.49 3.51
C PRO A 99 9.23 3.43 4.51
N ILE A 100 8.14 3.72 5.20
CA ILE A 100 7.52 2.84 6.21
C ILE A 100 6.14 2.43 5.72
N ALA A 101 5.85 1.12 5.79
CA ALA A 101 4.52 0.59 5.59
C ALA A 101 3.99 -0.01 6.89
N ALA A 102 2.82 0.42 7.35
CA ALA A 102 2.17 -0.16 8.53
C ALA A 102 1.86 -1.65 8.31
N MET A 103 1.45 -2.00 7.10
CA MET A 103 1.19 -3.38 6.70
C MET A 103 1.51 -3.58 5.22
N MET A 104 2.07 -4.74 4.91
CA MET A 104 2.26 -5.23 3.54
C MET A 104 1.76 -6.66 3.41
N ASN A 105 1.26 -7.00 2.24
CA ASN A 105 0.86 -8.36 1.86
C ASN A 105 1.30 -8.66 0.41
N ALA A 106 0.91 -9.80 -0.12
CA ALA A 106 1.26 -10.22 -1.49
C ALA A 106 0.74 -9.28 -2.60
N HIS A 107 -0.23 -8.42 -2.29
CA HIS A 107 -0.82 -7.45 -3.24
C HIS A 107 -0.28 -6.04 -3.07
N SER A 108 0.54 -5.81 -2.05
CA SER A 108 1.14 -4.50 -1.79
C SER A 108 2.14 -4.12 -2.88
N THR A 109 2.08 -2.86 -3.31
CA THR A 109 2.97 -2.33 -4.33
C THR A 109 3.61 -1.05 -3.86
N VAL A 110 4.92 -0.95 -4.03
CA VAL A 110 5.70 0.27 -3.78
C VAL A 110 6.49 0.60 -5.03
N GLU A 111 6.42 1.85 -5.43
CA GLU A 111 7.10 2.40 -6.59
C GLU A 111 8.13 3.43 -6.15
N PHE A 112 9.34 3.30 -6.65
CA PHE A 112 10.42 4.26 -6.48
C PHE A 112 10.67 4.95 -7.82
N CYS A 113 10.46 6.27 -7.87
CA CYS A 113 10.81 7.08 -9.02
C CYS A 113 12.29 7.49 -8.90
N LEU A 114 13.05 7.20 -9.94
CA LEU A 114 14.49 7.47 -9.96
C LEU A 114 14.78 8.61 -10.94
N ASP A 115 15.60 9.57 -10.51
CA ASP A 115 16.16 10.59 -11.39
C ASP A 115 17.53 10.14 -11.89
N PHE A 116 17.71 10.15 -13.21
CA PHE A 116 18.93 9.76 -13.88
C PHE A 116 19.68 11.00 -14.35
N PRO A 117 20.94 11.16 -13.96
CA PRO A 117 21.76 12.24 -14.48
C PRO A 117 21.96 12.06 -16.00
N LYS A 118 22.33 13.18 -16.68
CA LYS A 118 22.62 13.17 -18.12
C LYS A 118 23.68 12.13 -18.53
N TYR A 119 24.60 11.82 -17.63
CA TYR A 119 25.68 10.86 -17.84
C TYR A 119 25.82 10.00 -16.59
N VAL A 120 25.60 8.69 -16.75
CA VAL A 120 25.92 7.70 -15.72
C VAL A 120 27.37 7.27 -15.95
N GLU A 121 28.20 7.35 -14.93
CA GLU A 121 29.57 6.86 -15.00
C GLU A 121 29.56 5.33 -14.91
N GLY A 122 30.06 4.67 -15.96
CA GLY A 122 30.18 3.22 -16.03
C GLY A 122 29.14 2.54 -16.91
N ASP A 123 29.38 1.25 -17.17
CA ASP A 123 28.55 0.43 -18.06
C ASP A 123 27.37 -0.26 -17.34
N SER A 124 27.21 -0.06 -16.04
CA SER A 124 26.23 -0.76 -15.22
C SER A 124 25.68 0.10 -14.11
N VAL A 125 24.37 -0.05 -13.86
CA VAL A 125 23.66 0.55 -12.74
C VAL A 125 23.27 -0.56 -11.77
N PHE A 126 23.52 -0.34 -10.49
CA PHE A 126 23.17 -1.27 -9.42
C PHE A 126 22.06 -0.69 -8.55
N LEU A 127 21.06 -1.51 -8.33
CA LEU A 127 19.93 -1.24 -7.44
C LEU A 127 19.90 -2.34 -6.39
N GLN A 128 19.82 -1.98 -5.12
CA GLN A 128 19.67 -2.90 -4.02
C GLN A 128 18.46 -2.51 -3.18
N MET A 129 17.46 -3.38 -3.13
CA MET A 129 16.30 -3.22 -2.26
C MET A 129 16.48 -4.04 -0.99
N ALA A 130 16.25 -3.43 0.15
CA ALA A 130 16.17 -4.08 1.44
C ALA A 130 14.83 -3.77 2.09
N THR A 131 14.18 -4.81 2.63
CA THR A 131 12.95 -4.66 3.42
C THR A 131 13.19 -5.33 4.76
N LEU A 132 12.93 -4.61 5.84
CA LEU A 132 12.97 -5.09 7.21
C LEU A 132 11.53 -5.19 7.70
N TYR A 133 11.20 -6.28 8.35
CA TYR A 133 9.92 -6.50 9.03
C TYR A 133 10.15 -7.40 10.24
N PRO A 134 9.40 -7.21 11.35
CA PRO A 134 9.48 -8.11 12.49
C PRO A 134 8.98 -9.50 12.09
N PHE A 135 9.72 -10.52 12.51
CA PHE A 135 9.32 -11.91 12.35
C PHE A 135 8.68 -12.36 13.66
N ASN A 136 7.37 -12.64 13.63
CA ASN A 136 6.61 -13.20 14.75
C ASN A 136 6.52 -14.72 14.69
#